data_44aeef1d87f2874494e53e038eaf6602
#
_entry.id   44aeef1d87f2874494e53e038eaf6602
#
_cell.length_a   1.000
_cell.length_b   1.000
_cell.length_c   1.000
_cell.angle_alpha   90.00
_cell.angle_beta   90.00
_cell.angle_gamma   90.00
#
_symmetry.space_group_name_H-M   'P 1'
#
loop_
_entity.id
_entity.type
_entity.pdbx_description
1 polymer ?
#
loop_
_entity_poly.entity_id
_entity_poly.type
_entity_poly.pdbx_seq_one_letter_code
_entity_poly.pdbx_strand_id
1 'polypeptide(L)'
;KTHCARMDHGGCALLVGVEEGKIVQIKGDPDGYLNRGYTCYKGRVSADRLTHPQRLRYPLKRAGARGEGKWQRISWEQALDETAAALLKIKDEYGARAVGFGVGMPKGLEHFVLIRLANIFGSPNVVASQDVCHAPREITGVHTCGFYPVADLQHPTRLILSWASNLLSTSEEGQIAGLLLERLKEGAQLIVVDPRRTELAERADLWLQLRPGTAHALALGFLNVIIEESLYDRGFVEKFTHGFEDLASHVRQ
;
A
#
# COMPACT_ATOMS: atom_id res chain seq x y z
N LYS A 1 -13.67 -16.03 -15.49
CA LYS A 1 -13.37 -15.50 -14.16
C LYS A 1 -11.88 -15.58 -13.87
N THR A 2 -11.31 -14.59 -13.22
CA THR A 2 -9.90 -14.53 -12.77
C THR A 2 -9.76 -13.59 -11.57
N HIS A 3 -8.54 -13.35 -11.14
CA HIS A 3 -8.24 -12.37 -10.08
C HIS A 3 -7.33 -11.26 -10.59
N CYS A 4 -7.39 -10.12 -9.94
CA CYS A 4 -6.54 -8.99 -10.26
C CYS A 4 -5.07 -9.34 -10.03
N ALA A 5 -4.24 -9.23 -11.07
CA ALA A 5 -2.82 -9.54 -11.01
C ALA A 5 -2.02 -8.54 -10.16
N ARG A 6 -2.58 -7.37 -9.88
CA ARG A 6 -1.96 -6.40 -8.99
C ARG A 6 -1.84 -6.93 -7.56
N MET A 7 -2.87 -7.64 -7.09
CA MET A 7 -2.90 -8.29 -5.77
C MET A 7 -2.34 -7.39 -4.66
N ASP A 8 -2.66 -6.10 -4.71
CA ASP A 8 -2.09 -5.13 -3.76
C ASP A 8 -2.48 -5.49 -2.32
N HIS A 9 -3.77 -5.69 -2.08
CA HIS A 9 -4.30 -6.11 -0.78
C HIS A 9 -5.44 -7.11 -0.89
N GLY A 10 -6.26 -7.02 -1.92
CA GLY A 10 -7.56 -7.69 -1.94
C GLY A 10 -7.70 -8.88 -2.89
N GLY A 11 -6.82 -9.15 -3.83
CA GLY A 11 -7.04 -10.24 -4.80
C GLY A 11 -8.43 -10.18 -5.46
N CYS A 12 -8.88 -8.97 -5.86
CA CYS A 12 -10.22 -8.77 -6.40
C CYS A 12 -10.57 -9.76 -7.51
N ALA A 13 -11.71 -10.43 -7.40
CA ALA A 13 -12.24 -11.30 -8.44
C ALA A 13 -12.71 -10.46 -9.64
N LEU A 14 -12.34 -10.88 -10.83
CA LEU A 14 -12.61 -10.18 -12.07
C LEU A 14 -13.33 -11.06 -13.09
N LEU A 15 -14.21 -10.44 -13.86
CA LEU A 15 -14.73 -10.95 -15.12
C LEU A 15 -13.95 -10.32 -16.26
N VAL A 16 -13.36 -11.14 -17.11
CA VAL A 16 -12.62 -10.71 -18.29
C VAL A 16 -13.35 -11.19 -19.53
N GLY A 17 -13.78 -10.24 -20.35
CA GLY A 17 -14.32 -10.50 -21.69
C GLY A 17 -13.16 -10.69 -22.66
N VAL A 18 -13.20 -11.78 -23.43
CA VAL A 18 -12.20 -12.09 -24.45
C VAL A 18 -12.93 -12.35 -25.78
N GLU A 19 -12.53 -11.64 -26.83
CA GLU A 19 -13.01 -11.81 -28.20
C GLU A 19 -11.79 -11.99 -29.11
N GLU A 20 -11.81 -13.02 -29.94
CA GLU A 20 -10.71 -13.34 -30.86
C GLU A 20 -9.31 -13.33 -30.20
N GLY A 21 -9.23 -13.84 -28.95
CA GLY A 21 -7.97 -13.88 -28.19
C GLY A 21 -7.52 -12.54 -27.61
N LYS A 22 -8.32 -11.47 -27.74
CA LYS A 22 -8.02 -10.15 -27.17
C LYS A 22 -8.95 -9.85 -25.99
N ILE A 23 -8.39 -9.22 -24.97
CA ILE A 23 -9.18 -8.74 -23.82
C ILE A 23 -9.93 -7.48 -24.27
N VAL A 24 -11.27 -7.53 -24.25
CA VAL A 24 -12.14 -6.41 -24.62
C VAL A 24 -12.80 -5.73 -23.42
N GLN A 25 -12.89 -6.40 -22.28
CA GLN A 25 -13.49 -5.83 -21.08
C GLN A 25 -12.89 -6.43 -19.81
N ILE A 26 -12.72 -5.60 -18.78
CA ILE A 26 -12.45 -6.04 -17.41
C ILE A 26 -13.40 -5.33 -16.45
N LYS A 27 -14.09 -6.12 -15.62
CA LYS A 27 -14.96 -5.61 -14.55
C LYS A 27 -14.87 -6.50 -13.32
N GLY A 28 -15.29 -5.97 -12.16
CA GLY A 28 -15.37 -6.78 -10.93
C GLY A 28 -16.38 -7.91 -11.08
N ASP A 29 -16.09 -9.06 -10.49
CA ASP A 29 -17.03 -10.19 -10.41
C ASP A 29 -18.04 -9.91 -9.29
N PRO A 30 -19.35 -9.81 -9.59
CA PRO A 30 -20.38 -9.61 -8.55
C PRO A 30 -20.40 -10.72 -7.49
N ASP A 31 -20.02 -11.94 -7.88
CA ASP A 31 -19.95 -13.10 -6.97
C ASP A 31 -18.61 -13.13 -6.17
N GLY A 32 -17.72 -12.16 -6.41
CA GLY A 32 -16.43 -12.08 -5.71
C GLY A 32 -16.64 -11.77 -4.23
N TYR A 33 -16.21 -12.66 -3.35
CA TYR A 33 -16.43 -12.53 -1.90
C TYR A 33 -15.86 -11.21 -1.33
N LEU A 34 -14.64 -10.84 -1.72
CA LEU A 34 -13.97 -9.64 -1.20
C LEU A 34 -14.43 -8.33 -1.84
N ASN A 35 -14.76 -8.35 -3.12
CA ASN A 35 -14.97 -7.12 -3.89
C ASN A 35 -16.39 -6.94 -4.43
N ARG A 36 -17.26 -7.97 -4.37
CA ARG A 36 -18.69 -7.90 -4.71
C ARG A 36 -18.99 -7.03 -5.93
N GLY A 37 -18.24 -7.27 -7.03
CA GLY A 37 -18.39 -6.50 -8.26
C GLY A 37 -17.56 -5.21 -8.32
N TYR A 38 -16.98 -4.75 -7.24
CA TYR A 38 -16.08 -3.60 -7.26
C TYR A 38 -14.75 -3.94 -7.93
N THR A 39 -14.20 -3.00 -8.69
CA THR A 39 -12.78 -3.00 -9.10
C THR A 39 -12.29 -1.58 -9.24
N CYS A 40 -11.10 -1.32 -8.69
CA CYS A 40 -10.48 -0.02 -8.77
C CYS A 40 -9.96 0.28 -10.19
N TYR A 41 -9.57 1.51 -10.44
CA TYR A 41 -9.01 1.93 -11.72
C TYR A 41 -7.84 1.03 -12.20
N LYS A 42 -6.94 0.64 -11.30
CA LYS A 42 -5.79 -0.21 -11.63
C LYS A 42 -6.19 -1.58 -12.22
N GLY A 43 -7.23 -2.19 -11.66
CA GLY A 43 -7.80 -3.44 -12.18
C GLY A 43 -8.40 -3.27 -13.55
N ARG A 44 -9.18 -2.20 -13.75
CA ARG A 44 -9.87 -1.93 -15.03
C ARG A 44 -8.90 -1.70 -16.20
N VAL A 45 -7.79 -0.98 -15.97
CA VAL A 45 -6.78 -0.68 -17.02
C VAL A 45 -5.68 -1.73 -17.14
N SER A 46 -5.81 -2.88 -16.50
CA SER A 46 -4.75 -3.90 -16.53
C SER A 46 -4.55 -4.51 -17.93
N ALA A 47 -5.58 -4.57 -18.75
CA ALA A 47 -5.48 -4.99 -20.15
C ALA A 47 -4.62 -4.03 -20.99
N ASP A 48 -4.85 -2.73 -20.84
CA ASP A 48 -4.10 -1.70 -21.56
C ASP A 48 -2.61 -1.78 -21.23
N ARG A 49 -2.29 -2.03 -19.95
CA ARG A 49 -0.91 -2.22 -19.52
C ARG A 49 -0.27 -3.45 -20.16
N LEU A 50 -1.03 -4.52 -20.35
CA LEU A 50 -0.51 -5.76 -20.94
C LEU A 50 -0.15 -5.56 -22.44
N THR A 51 -0.98 -4.83 -23.16
CA THR A 51 -0.86 -4.65 -24.62
C THR A 51 -0.25 -3.31 -25.04
N HIS A 52 0.12 -2.45 -24.08
CA HIS A 52 0.62 -1.10 -24.36
C HIS A 52 1.82 -1.12 -25.32
N PRO A 53 1.86 -0.26 -26.36
CA PRO A 53 2.96 -0.25 -27.34
C PRO A 53 4.34 -0.02 -26.73
N GLN A 54 4.41 0.76 -25.64
CA GLN A 54 5.66 1.05 -24.93
C GLN A 54 6.01 0.01 -23.87
N ARG A 55 5.27 -1.10 -23.76
CA ARG A 55 5.61 -2.16 -22.82
C ARG A 55 6.94 -2.78 -23.22
N LEU A 56 7.89 -2.82 -22.27
CA LEU A 56 9.17 -3.48 -22.47
C LEU A 56 8.97 -4.99 -22.64
N ARG A 57 9.47 -5.52 -23.76
CA ARG A 57 9.40 -6.95 -24.09
C ARG A 57 10.79 -7.61 -24.15
N TYR A 58 11.82 -6.78 -24.17
CA TYR A 58 13.21 -7.19 -24.30
C TYR A 58 14.09 -6.34 -23.41
N PRO A 59 15.28 -6.85 -22.99
CA PRO A 59 16.25 -6.05 -22.28
C PRO A 59 16.71 -4.86 -23.11
N LEU A 60 16.92 -3.73 -22.45
CA LEU A 60 17.42 -2.51 -23.05
C LEU A 60 18.71 -2.08 -22.33
N LYS A 61 19.75 -1.83 -23.10
CA LYS A 61 21.00 -1.26 -22.63
C LYS A 61 21.04 0.22 -23.00
N ARG A 62 21.52 1.08 -22.10
CA ARG A 62 21.70 2.49 -22.40
C ARG A 62 22.77 2.68 -23.46
N ALA A 63 22.44 3.42 -24.52
CA ALA A 63 23.31 3.71 -25.65
C ALA A 63 23.90 5.13 -25.64
N GLY A 64 23.52 5.97 -24.68
CA GLY A 64 23.98 7.35 -24.53
C GLY A 64 24.26 7.73 -23.08
N ALA A 65 24.48 9.00 -22.82
CA ALA A 65 24.66 9.51 -21.47
C ALA A 65 23.39 9.37 -20.62
N ARG A 66 23.53 9.43 -19.29
CA ARG A 66 22.39 9.38 -18.37
C ARG A 66 21.47 10.57 -18.63
N GLY A 67 20.19 10.31 -18.83
CA GLY A 67 19.16 11.34 -19.11
C GLY A 67 18.85 11.53 -20.59
N GLU A 68 19.69 11.07 -21.53
CA GLU A 68 19.42 11.21 -22.98
C GLU A 68 18.26 10.34 -23.50
N GLY A 69 17.82 9.34 -22.75
CA GLY A 69 16.74 8.46 -23.16
C GLY A 69 17.08 7.53 -24.34
N LYS A 70 18.35 7.39 -24.70
CA LYS A 70 18.80 6.52 -25.79
C LYS A 70 19.02 5.10 -25.31
N TRP A 71 18.33 4.17 -25.95
CA TRP A 71 18.35 2.76 -25.57
C TRP A 71 18.60 1.86 -26.76
N GLN A 72 19.34 0.78 -26.55
CA GLN A 72 19.61 -0.28 -27.51
C GLN A 72 19.02 -1.59 -26.99
N ARG A 73 18.28 -2.29 -27.83
CA ARG A 73 17.85 -3.66 -27.53
C ARG A 73 19.03 -4.61 -27.54
N ILE A 74 19.10 -5.45 -26.49
CA ILE A 74 20.12 -6.52 -26.36
C ILE A 74 19.43 -7.87 -26.11
N SER A 75 20.16 -8.96 -26.19
CA SER A 75 19.64 -10.29 -25.84
C SER A 75 19.53 -10.45 -24.31
N TRP A 76 18.77 -11.44 -23.88
CA TRP A 76 18.71 -11.81 -22.47
C TRP A 76 20.06 -12.33 -21.96
N GLU A 77 20.76 -13.14 -22.75
CA GLU A 77 22.08 -13.64 -22.42
C GLU A 77 23.05 -12.49 -22.16
N GLN A 78 23.17 -11.57 -23.10
CA GLN A 78 24.01 -10.39 -22.94
C GLN A 78 23.61 -9.56 -21.69
N ALA A 79 22.31 -9.38 -21.44
CA ALA A 79 21.84 -8.61 -20.28
C ALA A 79 22.23 -9.28 -18.95
N LEU A 80 22.08 -10.59 -18.87
CA LEU A 80 22.43 -11.37 -17.67
C LEU A 80 23.93 -11.38 -17.43
N ASP A 81 24.74 -11.64 -18.47
CA ASP A 81 26.19 -11.68 -18.36
C ASP A 81 26.79 -10.34 -17.96
N GLU A 82 26.35 -9.24 -18.61
CA GLU A 82 26.84 -7.91 -18.26
C GLU A 82 26.42 -7.50 -16.84
N THR A 83 25.19 -7.85 -16.41
CA THR A 83 24.72 -7.56 -15.05
C THR A 83 25.51 -8.37 -14.02
N ALA A 84 25.71 -9.66 -14.26
CA ALA A 84 26.48 -10.52 -13.37
C ALA A 84 27.94 -10.04 -13.25
N ALA A 85 28.58 -9.72 -14.38
CA ALA A 85 29.94 -9.21 -14.38
C ALA A 85 30.07 -7.88 -13.60
N ALA A 86 29.12 -6.96 -13.76
CA ALA A 86 29.11 -5.70 -13.03
C ALA A 86 28.93 -5.90 -11.52
N LEU A 87 28.02 -6.79 -11.11
CA LEU A 87 27.79 -7.12 -9.70
C LEU A 87 29.01 -7.78 -9.06
N LEU A 88 29.64 -8.74 -9.75
CA LEU A 88 30.86 -9.41 -9.29
C LEU A 88 32.01 -8.41 -9.14
N LYS A 89 32.20 -7.53 -10.12
CA LYS A 89 33.22 -6.47 -10.04
C LYS A 89 33.03 -5.59 -8.80
N ILE A 90 31.81 -5.16 -8.51
CA ILE A 90 31.51 -4.35 -7.30
C ILE A 90 31.80 -5.17 -6.04
N LYS A 91 31.42 -6.45 -6.04
CA LYS A 91 31.70 -7.34 -4.91
C LYS A 91 33.19 -7.50 -4.64
N ASP A 92 33.98 -7.68 -5.68
CA ASP A 92 35.42 -7.87 -5.58
C ASP A 92 36.14 -6.58 -5.12
N GLU A 93 35.67 -5.42 -5.59
CA GLU A 93 36.30 -4.13 -5.30
C GLU A 93 35.86 -3.53 -3.95
N TYR A 94 34.58 -3.69 -3.57
CA TYR A 94 33.98 -3.01 -2.40
C TYR A 94 33.32 -3.97 -1.41
N GLY A 95 33.29 -5.26 -1.69
CA GLY A 95 32.59 -6.28 -0.90
C GLY A 95 31.09 -6.37 -1.22
N ALA A 96 30.49 -7.50 -0.85
CA ALA A 96 29.08 -7.79 -1.14
C ALA A 96 28.11 -6.76 -0.53
N ARG A 97 28.45 -6.14 0.59
CA ARG A 97 27.65 -5.12 1.27
C ARG A 97 27.50 -3.81 0.50
N ALA A 98 28.30 -3.58 -0.54
CA ALA A 98 28.19 -2.42 -1.40
C ALA A 98 26.99 -2.50 -2.37
N VAL A 99 26.35 -3.67 -2.49
CA VAL A 99 25.18 -3.87 -3.35
C VAL A 99 23.92 -3.92 -2.50
N GLY A 100 22.94 -3.07 -2.83
CA GLY A 100 21.60 -3.09 -2.29
C GLY A 100 20.59 -3.68 -3.28
N PHE A 101 19.68 -4.52 -2.79
CA PHE A 101 18.59 -5.12 -3.54
C PHE A 101 17.26 -4.49 -3.14
N GLY A 102 16.69 -3.66 -4.01
CA GLY A 102 15.41 -3.00 -3.78
C GLY A 102 14.28 -3.67 -4.57
N VAL A 103 13.15 -3.88 -3.92
CA VAL A 103 11.95 -4.39 -4.56
C VAL A 103 10.75 -3.53 -4.20
N GLY A 104 9.83 -3.34 -5.15
CA GLY A 104 8.54 -2.67 -4.88
C GLY A 104 7.65 -3.51 -3.98
N MET A 105 6.34 -3.32 -4.08
CA MET A 105 5.37 -4.10 -3.32
C MET A 105 5.41 -5.58 -3.77
N PRO A 106 6.10 -6.49 -3.06
CA PRO A 106 6.27 -7.86 -3.51
C PRO A 106 5.01 -8.68 -3.19
N LYS A 107 4.37 -9.19 -4.22
CA LYS A 107 3.19 -10.05 -4.12
C LYS A 107 3.36 -11.39 -4.85
N GLY A 108 4.54 -11.66 -5.36
CA GLY A 108 4.82 -12.85 -6.15
C GLY A 108 6.13 -13.54 -5.76
N LEU A 109 6.50 -14.53 -6.56
CA LEU A 109 7.71 -15.32 -6.35
C LEU A 109 9.00 -14.49 -6.51
N GLU A 110 8.95 -13.39 -7.24
CA GLU A 110 10.08 -12.50 -7.49
C GLU A 110 10.73 -12.00 -6.19
N HIS A 111 9.94 -11.79 -5.12
CA HIS A 111 10.45 -11.40 -3.82
C HIS A 111 11.36 -12.48 -3.21
N PHE A 112 10.89 -13.71 -3.22
CA PHE A 112 11.67 -14.84 -2.69
C PHE A 112 12.94 -15.09 -3.50
N VAL A 113 12.85 -14.94 -4.84
CA VAL A 113 14.01 -15.06 -5.72
C VAL A 113 15.02 -13.96 -5.46
N LEU A 114 14.56 -12.72 -5.22
CA LEU A 114 15.45 -11.60 -4.89
C LEU A 114 16.17 -11.81 -3.55
N ILE A 115 15.45 -12.24 -2.50
CA ILE A 115 16.06 -12.56 -1.20
C ILE A 115 17.09 -13.69 -1.36
N ARG A 116 16.75 -14.74 -2.09
CA ARG A 116 17.67 -15.83 -2.38
C ARG A 116 18.93 -15.35 -3.10
N LEU A 117 18.76 -14.49 -4.11
CA LEU A 117 19.89 -13.89 -4.83
C LEU A 117 20.78 -13.07 -3.90
N ALA A 118 20.20 -12.20 -3.07
CA ALA A 118 20.94 -11.39 -2.10
C ALA A 118 21.73 -12.26 -1.11
N ASN A 119 21.10 -13.33 -0.59
CA ASN A 119 21.76 -14.28 0.32
C ASN A 119 22.93 -15.00 -0.33
N ILE A 120 22.77 -15.52 -1.57
CA ILE A 120 23.86 -16.18 -2.33
C ILE A 120 24.96 -15.18 -2.67
N PHE A 121 24.61 -13.95 -3.03
CA PHE A 121 25.55 -12.88 -3.29
C PHE A 121 26.34 -12.48 -2.03
N GLY A 122 25.73 -12.61 -0.85
CA GLY A 122 26.30 -12.27 0.44
C GLY A 122 25.98 -10.84 0.91
N SER A 123 24.96 -10.19 0.31
CA SER A 123 24.54 -8.85 0.75
C SER A 123 23.38 -8.94 1.73
N PRO A 124 23.48 -8.29 2.92
CA PRO A 124 22.36 -8.14 3.84
C PRO A 124 21.40 -7.00 3.45
N ASN A 125 21.74 -6.21 2.43
CA ASN A 125 21.03 -4.99 2.08
C ASN A 125 19.86 -5.30 1.14
N VAL A 126 18.79 -5.86 1.69
CA VAL A 126 17.52 -6.07 0.97
C VAL A 126 16.49 -5.13 1.57
N VAL A 127 15.80 -4.36 0.71
CA VAL A 127 14.75 -3.44 1.12
C VAL A 127 13.51 -3.58 0.23
N ALA A 128 12.35 -3.62 0.86
CA ALA A 128 11.06 -3.61 0.20
C ALA A 128 10.23 -2.40 0.62
N SER A 129 9.27 -2.00 -0.20
CA SER A 129 8.34 -0.93 0.19
C SER A 129 7.57 -1.25 1.48
N GLN A 130 7.38 -2.52 1.80
CA GLN A 130 6.73 -2.98 3.02
C GLN A 130 7.47 -2.57 4.29
N ASP A 131 8.78 -2.41 4.26
CA ASP A 131 9.59 -2.04 5.42
C ASP A 131 9.19 -0.67 6.00
N VAL A 132 8.65 0.21 5.16
CA VAL A 132 8.17 1.55 5.54
C VAL A 132 6.66 1.75 5.35
N CYS A 133 5.92 0.70 5.01
CA CYS A 133 4.48 0.74 4.70
C CYS A 133 3.70 -0.20 5.63
N HIS A 134 3.58 -1.45 5.24
CA HIS A 134 2.80 -2.45 5.96
C HIS A 134 3.44 -2.89 7.26
N ALA A 135 4.71 -3.22 7.26
CA ALA A 135 5.38 -3.78 8.42
C ALA A 135 5.26 -2.88 9.67
N PRO A 136 5.52 -1.55 9.59
CA PRO A 136 5.29 -0.68 10.75
C PRO A 136 3.85 -0.72 11.26
N ARG A 137 2.87 -0.68 10.35
CA ARG A 137 1.43 -0.70 10.71
C ARG A 137 1.02 -2.03 11.33
N GLU A 138 1.41 -3.14 10.72
CA GLU A 138 1.07 -4.49 11.19
C GLU A 138 1.74 -4.80 12.54
N ILE A 139 3.02 -4.49 12.67
CA ILE A 139 3.77 -4.69 13.90
C ILE A 139 3.18 -3.84 15.03
N THR A 140 2.89 -2.57 14.77
CA THR A 140 2.27 -1.68 15.77
C THR A 140 0.90 -2.23 16.18
N GLY A 141 0.06 -2.65 15.24
CA GLY A 141 -1.23 -3.25 15.55
C GLY A 141 -1.12 -4.50 16.42
N VAL A 142 -0.20 -5.42 16.07
CA VAL A 142 0.03 -6.63 16.85
C VAL A 142 0.55 -6.32 18.26
N HIS A 143 1.48 -5.37 18.41
CA HIS A 143 1.99 -4.97 19.72
C HIS A 143 0.97 -4.23 20.57
N THR A 144 0.09 -3.44 19.94
CA THR A 144 -0.88 -2.62 20.67
C THR A 144 -2.18 -3.39 20.96
N CYS A 145 -2.67 -4.16 19.99
CA CYS A 145 -3.99 -4.80 20.05
C CYS A 145 -3.92 -6.34 20.08
N GLY A 146 -2.74 -6.95 19.85
CA GLY A 146 -2.59 -8.39 19.72
C GLY A 146 -2.96 -8.94 18.34
N PHE A 147 -3.45 -8.11 17.43
CA PHE A 147 -3.84 -8.45 16.06
C PHE A 147 -3.70 -7.24 15.13
N TYR A 148 -3.82 -7.47 13.83
CA TYR A 148 -3.86 -6.40 12.86
C TYR A 148 -5.28 -5.85 12.72
N PRO A 149 -5.58 -4.65 13.26
CA PRO A 149 -6.91 -4.07 13.20
C PRO A 149 -7.23 -3.55 11.80
N VAL A 150 -8.45 -3.81 11.34
CA VAL A 150 -9.01 -3.26 10.10
C VAL A 150 -10.30 -2.52 10.42
N ALA A 151 -10.61 -1.50 9.61
CA ALA A 151 -11.85 -0.76 9.78
C ALA A 151 -13.06 -1.63 9.41
N ASP A 152 -14.03 -1.70 10.29
CA ASP A 152 -15.31 -2.38 10.04
C ASP A 152 -16.34 -1.40 9.46
N LEU A 153 -16.43 -1.38 8.15
CA LEU A 153 -17.45 -0.63 7.42
C LEU A 153 -18.60 -1.51 6.93
N GLN A 154 -18.62 -2.79 7.29
CA GLN A 154 -19.74 -3.69 6.96
C GLN A 154 -20.93 -3.49 7.89
N HIS A 155 -20.69 -3.04 9.12
CA HIS A 155 -21.71 -2.73 10.09
C HIS A 155 -22.04 -1.23 10.12
N PRO A 156 -23.22 -0.86 10.65
CA PRO A 156 -23.61 0.55 10.83
C PRO A 156 -22.56 1.34 11.62
N THR A 157 -22.15 2.46 11.06
CA THR A 157 -21.10 3.32 11.63
C THR A 157 -21.62 4.74 11.71
N ARG A 158 -21.43 5.41 12.84
CA ARG A 158 -21.87 6.80 13.05
C ARG A 158 -20.81 7.83 12.68
N LEU A 159 -19.53 7.49 12.83
CA LEU A 159 -18.41 8.37 12.58
C LEU A 159 -17.27 7.59 11.89
N ILE A 160 -16.75 8.16 10.83
CA ILE A 160 -15.58 7.64 10.10
C ILE A 160 -14.46 8.67 10.19
N LEU A 161 -13.29 8.26 10.69
CA LEU A 161 -12.06 9.04 10.66
C LEU A 161 -11.14 8.49 9.57
N SER A 162 -10.98 9.25 8.48
CA SER A 162 -10.02 8.93 7.42
C SER A 162 -8.75 9.74 7.61
N TRP A 163 -7.64 9.06 7.91
CA TRP A 163 -6.38 9.69 8.22
C TRP A 163 -5.32 9.36 7.15
N ALA A 164 -4.89 10.40 6.41
CA ALA A 164 -3.89 10.31 5.34
C ALA A 164 -4.19 9.21 4.31
N SER A 165 -5.48 8.98 4.03
CA SER A 165 -5.95 7.92 3.15
C SER A 165 -6.94 8.44 2.12
N ASN A 166 -6.58 8.36 0.84
CA ASN A 166 -7.45 8.75 -0.26
C ASN A 166 -8.18 7.53 -0.85
N LEU A 167 -9.04 6.92 -0.03
CA LEU A 167 -9.72 5.65 -0.33
C LEU A 167 -10.48 5.66 -1.65
N LEU A 168 -11.09 6.78 -2.04
CA LEU A 168 -11.86 6.86 -3.30
C LEU A 168 -10.98 6.71 -4.54
N SER A 169 -9.73 7.19 -4.49
CA SER A 169 -8.79 7.10 -5.61
C SER A 169 -7.85 5.91 -5.53
N THR A 170 -7.47 5.50 -4.32
CA THR A 170 -6.39 4.54 -4.11
C THR A 170 -6.80 3.28 -3.38
N SER A 171 -8.12 3.08 -3.17
CA SER A 171 -8.60 1.88 -2.47
C SER A 171 -8.03 0.61 -3.10
N GLU A 172 -7.25 -0.09 -2.35
CA GLU A 172 -6.59 -1.34 -2.72
C GLU A 172 -7.25 -2.54 -2.03
N GLU A 173 -8.13 -2.27 -1.08
CA GLU A 173 -8.73 -3.24 -0.17
C GLU A 173 -10.16 -3.60 -0.59
N GLY A 174 -10.33 -3.97 -1.86
CA GLY A 174 -11.60 -4.48 -2.36
C GLY A 174 -12.72 -3.45 -2.33
N GLN A 175 -13.69 -3.68 -1.46
CA GLN A 175 -14.93 -2.90 -1.42
C GLN A 175 -14.92 -1.70 -0.44
N ILE A 176 -13.81 -1.43 0.26
CA ILE A 176 -13.80 -0.41 1.34
C ILE A 176 -14.29 0.96 0.87
N ALA A 177 -13.91 1.41 -0.33
CA ALA A 177 -14.40 2.67 -0.88
C ALA A 177 -15.92 2.66 -1.11
N GLY A 178 -16.47 1.56 -1.57
CA GLY A 178 -17.91 1.38 -1.75
C GLY A 178 -18.66 1.41 -0.41
N LEU A 179 -18.18 0.63 0.55
CA LEU A 179 -18.75 0.58 1.90
C LEU A 179 -18.71 1.94 2.59
N LEU A 180 -17.60 2.67 2.46
CA LEU A 180 -17.50 4.03 2.98
C LEU A 180 -18.61 4.93 2.41
N LEU A 181 -18.79 4.92 1.09
CA LEU A 181 -19.84 5.72 0.46
C LEU A 181 -21.27 5.28 0.89
N GLU A 182 -21.48 4.00 1.14
CA GLU A 182 -22.74 3.49 1.69
C GLU A 182 -22.99 4.02 3.11
N ARG A 183 -21.99 3.96 3.97
CA ARG A 183 -22.11 4.50 5.35
C ARG A 183 -22.38 6.00 5.35
N LEU A 184 -21.74 6.77 4.46
CA LEU A 184 -22.04 8.21 4.34
C LEU A 184 -23.48 8.47 3.85
N LYS A 185 -24.01 7.67 2.95
CA LYS A 185 -25.43 7.77 2.52
C LYS A 185 -26.40 7.44 3.65
N GLU A 186 -26.00 6.57 4.55
CA GLU A 186 -26.78 6.21 5.74
C GLU A 186 -26.67 7.24 6.89
N GLY A 187 -25.89 8.31 6.69
CA GLY A 187 -25.78 9.42 7.64
C GLY A 187 -24.56 9.34 8.56
N ALA A 188 -23.58 8.48 8.26
CA ALA A 188 -22.32 8.52 9.00
C ALA A 188 -21.61 9.85 8.76
N GLN A 189 -21.08 10.45 9.83
CA GLN A 189 -20.22 11.64 9.76
C GLN A 189 -18.82 11.26 9.30
N LEU A 190 -18.13 12.16 8.61
CA LEU A 190 -16.80 11.96 8.07
C LEU A 190 -15.83 13.04 8.54
N ILE A 191 -14.79 12.64 9.23
CA ILE A 191 -13.62 13.48 9.52
C ILE A 191 -12.48 13.03 8.61
N VAL A 192 -11.87 13.97 7.89
CA VAL A 192 -10.71 13.70 7.03
C VAL A 192 -9.51 14.48 7.52
N VAL A 193 -8.41 13.77 7.75
CA VAL A 193 -7.09 14.35 8.06
C VAL A 193 -6.19 14.14 6.85
N ASP A 194 -6.01 15.16 6.04
CA ASP A 194 -5.16 15.11 4.83
C ASP A 194 -4.63 16.52 4.51
N PRO A 195 -3.33 16.69 4.19
CA PRO A 195 -2.80 17.97 3.76
C PRO A 195 -3.39 18.47 2.44
N ARG A 196 -3.92 17.56 1.63
CA ARG A 196 -4.53 17.89 0.32
C ARG A 196 -6.05 17.87 0.42
N ARG A 197 -6.67 18.76 -0.34
CA ARG A 197 -8.12 18.71 -0.56
C ARG A 197 -8.45 17.61 -1.57
N THR A 198 -8.57 16.40 -1.06
CA THR A 198 -8.96 15.21 -1.85
C THR A 198 -10.47 15.17 -2.07
N GLU A 199 -10.94 14.32 -2.99
CA GLU A 199 -12.38 14.09 -3.18
C GLU A 199 -13.06 13.65 -1.86
N LEU A 200 -12.36 12.90 -1.03
CA LEU A 200 -12.88 12.50 0.27
C LEU A 200 -12.94 13.69 1.26
N ALA A 201 -11.92 14.56 1.24
CA ALA A 201 -11.92 15.79 2.05
C ALA A 201 -13.03 16.77 1.63
N GLU A 202 -13.42 16.78 0.36
CA GLU A 202 -14.56 17.60 -0.13
C GLU A 202 -15.92 17.10 0.37
N ARG A 203 -15.98 15.84 0.77
CA ARG A 203 -17.21 15.22 1.31
C ARG A 203 -17.25 15.22 2.85
N ALA A 204 -16.17 15.66 3.50
CA ALA A 204 -16.03 15.60 4.94
C ALA A 204 -16.90 16.63 5.66
N ASP A 205 -17.52 16.24 6.78
CA ASP A 205 -18.14 17.17 7.73
C ASP A 205 -17.07 18.03 8.42
N LEU A 206 -15.88 17.46 8.62
CA LEU A 206 -14.72 18.16 9.14
C LEU A 206 -13.45 17.74 8.39
N TRP A 207 -12.78 18.69 7.76
CA TRP A 207 -11.48 18.48 7.15
C TRP A 207 -10.39 19.18 7.96
N LEU A 208 -9.45 18.39 8.48
CA LEU A 208 -8.28 18.84 9.21
C LEU A 208 -7.08 18.86 8.27
N GLN A 209 -6.77 20.03 7.73
CA GLN A 209 -5.63 20.25 6.85
C GLN A 209 -4.36 20.49 7.67
N LEU A 210 -3.59 19.41 7.90
CA LEU A 210 -2.33 19.50 8.64
C LEU A 210 -1.13 19.80 7.72
N ARG A 211 -0.05 20.31 8.29
CA ARG A 211 1.23 20.41 7.59
C ARG A 211 1.83 19.01 7.44
N PRO A 212 2.39 18.64 6.26
CA PRO A 212 3.12 17.40 6.12
C PRO A 212 4.19 17.23 7.21
N GLY A 213 4.27 16.02 7.77
CA GLY A 213 5.20 15.71 8.87
C GLY A 213 4.67 15.98 10.28
N THR A 214 3.45 16.53 10.46
CA THR A 214 2.88 16.84 11.79
C THR A 214 1.74 15.91 12.22
N ALA A 215 1.52 14.80 11.52
CA ALA A 215 0.44 13.87 11.83
C ALA A 215 0.51 13.29 13.26
N HIS A 216 1.70 13.01 13.73
CA HIS A 216 1.94 12.52 15.10
C HIS A 216 1.59 13.55 16.17
N ALA A 217 1.88 14.83 15.94
CA ALA A 217 1.50 15.90 16.88
C ALA A 217 -0.02 16.03 16.99
N LEU A 218 -0.74 15.92 15.85
CA LEU A 218 -2.20 15.90 15.89
C LEU A 218 -2.74 14.67 16.64
N ALA A 219 -2.12 13.49 16.43
CA ALA A 219 -2.54 12.27 17.14
C ALA A 219 -2.35 12.40 18.66
N LEU A 220 -1.22 12.95 19.10
CA LEU A 220 -1.00 13.25 20.53
C LEU A 220 -2.02 14.27 21.07
N GLY A 221 -2.36 15.30 20.29
CA GLY A 221 -3.40 16.26 20.64
C GLY A 221 -4.79 15.60 20.83
N PHE A 222 -5.17 14.69 19.93
CA PHE A 222 -6.40 13.91 20.11
C PHE A 222 -6.36 13.07 21.40
N LEU A 223 -5.27 12.36 21.64
CA LEU A 223 -5.12 11.55 22.84
C LEU A 223 -5.18 12.42 24.11
N ASN A 224 -4.53 13.58 24.10
CA ASN A 224 -4.55 14.48 25.24
C ASN A 224 -6.00 14.93 25.57
N VAL A 225 -6.75 15.39 24.59
CA VAL A 225 -8.16 15.81 24.79
C VAL A 225 -9.01 14.64 25.28
N ILE A 226 -8.89 13.46 24.67
CA ILE A 226 -9.65 12.26 25.06
C ILE A 226 -9.38 11.89 26.52
N ILE A 227 -8.14 11.99 26.95
CA ILE A 227 -7.72 11.61 28.31
C ILE A 227 -8.14 12.69 29.32
N GLU A 228 -7.84 13.97 29.05
CA GLU A 228 -8.14 15.08 29.95
C GLU A 228 -9.65 15.24 30.18
N GLU A 229 -10.46 15.08 29.13
CA GLU A 229 -11.90 15.18 29.21
C GLU A 229 -12.59 13.85 29.59
N SER A 230 -11.81 12.81 29.85
CA SER A 230 -12.33 11.46 30.17
C SER A 230 -13.30 10.89 29.12
N LEU A 231 -13.03 11.12 27.83
CA LEU A 231 -13.85 10.69 26.69
C LEU A 231 -13.58 9.23 26.27
N TYR A 232 -13.10 8.41 27.18
CA TYR A 232 -12.79 7.00 26.96
C TYR A 232 -13.64 6.09 27.86
N ASP A 233 -13.79 4.83 27.47
CA ASP A 233 -14.44 3.82 28.30
C ASP A 233 -13.51 3.40 29.44
N ARG A 234 -13.80 3.89 30.65
CA ARG A 234 -13.00 3.60 31.85
C ARG A 234 -12.99 2.11 32.18
N GLY A 235 -14.14 1.45 32.07
CA GLY A 235 -14.23 0.02 32.37
C GLY A 235 -13.42 -0.82 31.40
N PHE A 236 -13.38 -0.44 30.12
CA PHE A 236 -12.52 -1.07 29.14
C PHE A 236 -11.04 -0.83 29.45
N VAL A 237 -10.65 0.41 29.73
CA VAL A 237 -9.26 0.78 30.02
C VAL A 237 -8.75 0.03 31.25
N GLU A 238 -9.48 0.03 32.35
CA GLU A 238 -9.11 -0.65 33.59
C GLU A 238 -8.99 -2.18 33.43
N LYS A 239 -9.86 -2.78 32.62
CA LYS A 239 -9.96 -4.23 32.51
C LYS A 239 -9.09 -4.84 31.42
N PHE A 240 -8.90 -4.13 30.29
CA PHE A 240 -8.35 -4.70 29.07
C PHE A 240 -7.09 -4.00 28.54
N THR A 241 -6.61 -2.93 29.21
CA THR A 241 -5.40 -2.25 28.75
C THR A 241 -4.28 -2.28 29.78
N HIS A 242 -3.07 -2.03 29.33
CA HIS A 242 -1.88 -1.91 30.16
C HIS A 242 -1.08 -0.67 29.74
N GLY A 243 -0.48 0.05 30.69
CA GLY A 243 0.33 1.23 30.43
C GLY A 243 -0.44 2.51 30.17
N PHE A 244 -1.74 2.58 30.53
CA PHE A 244 -2.57 3.76 30.30
C PHE A 244 -2.05 5.00 31.04
N GLU A 245 -1.61 4.86 32.30
CA GLU A 245 -1.08 5.98 33.10
C GLU A 245 0.22 6.54 32.52
N ASP A 246 1.08 5.67 31.99
CA ASP A 246 2.31 6.09 31.30
C ASP A 246 1.96 6.89 30.03
N LEU A 247 0.99 6.41 29.25
CA LEU A 247 0.49 7.13 28.09
C LEU A 247 -0.12 8.48 28.48
N ALA A 248 -0.95 8.51 29.50
CA ALA A 248 -1.58 9.75 29.99
C ALA A 248 -0.54 10.77 30.47
N SER A 249 0.49 10.32 31.14
CA SER A 249 1.62 11.17 31.52
C SER A 249 2.41 11.70 30.34
N HIS A 250 2.64 10.85 29.34
CA HIS A 250 3.38 11.22 28.12
C HIS A 250 2.67 12.27 27.27
N VAL A 251 1.36 12.15 27.07
CA VAL A 251 0.62 13.07 26.19
C VAL A 251 0.36 14.45 26.82
N ARG A 252 0.58 14.61 28.14
CA ARG A 252 0.51 15.89 28.85
C ARG A 252 1.76 16.73 28.76
N GLN A 253 2.87 16.17 28.27
CA GLN A 253 4.15 16.86 28.10
C GLN A 253 4.21 17.62 26.77
#